data_4d3c8ca583efddf10eabf53069957683
#
_entry.id   4d3c8ca583efddf10eabf53069957683
#
_cell.length_a   1.000
_cell.length_b   1.000
_cell.length_c   1.000
_cell.angle_alpha   90.00
_cell.angle_beta   90.00
_cell.angle_gamma   90.00
#
_symmetry.space_group_name_H-M   'P 1'
#
loop_
_entity.id
_entity.type
_entity.pdbx_description
1 polymer ?
#
loop_
_entity_poly.entity_id
_entity_poly.type
_entity_poly.pdbx_seq_one_letter_code
_entity_poly.pdbx_strand_id
1 'polypeptide(L)'
;AMIKKHFGGLINPAETRPRLQSAVPAYTKDDAIVVTDKEATSYQAIVEFPAYKSDTTTTYSDYKKELVKDLFVTMLNKRMQELTQQANPPFVYGGGYFSSIARGYENFELYAVSGDKEPTSALQAALEELEKVKRFGFTAPELERAKKNMLAAYEKSYNDRDKKESSDLVEEYIQHYLQGSPIPGIAAEYKMAKDFLPAIGIEDVNAIADILKGDQNVFAFIMGPDKADVKLPSPQVLLQDIALAEKADVKPYEEKVIDTELLTVLPKAGKVTGKKNNALTGTTELTLSNGVSVTLKPTDFKNDEILMSASRYGGTSNYSQPDKYNAAYALPVVNAMGYGSFSPTDLQKALSGKTISATPFIGATTEGINGSSTVKDLETMFQLAYLKLTEPRKDSSLFTSFVQKNKAQLALLSANPQASFIDTAFKVFYNNNPLAPINVPKATYFDSIQADRAVAIYKQRLGDAGGMHFVFTGNFKEAEIIPLIETYIASLAATSRKNNYVDRKVRHIKGKKEL
;
A
#
# COMPACT_ATOMS: atom_id res chain seq x y z
N ALA A 1 -7.97 -15.70 34.19
CA ALA A 1 -9.06 -15.83 35.15
C ALA A 1 -10.43 -15.98 34.48
N MET A 2 -10.83 -15.10 33.53
CA MET A 2 -12.15 -15.14 32.89
C MET A 2 -12.39 -16.41 32.05
N ILE A 3 -11.41 -16.89 31.27
CA ILE A 3 -11.55 -18.14 30.50
C ILE A 3 -11.85 -19.32 31.42
N LYS A 4 -11.09 -19.50 32.51
CA LYS A 4 -11.36 -20.55 33.49
C LYS A 4 -12.72 -20.41 34.15
N LYS A 5 -13.16 -19.18 34.44
CA LYS A 5 -14.47 -18.91 35.07
C LYS A 5 -15.64 -19.30 34.13
N HIS A 6 -15.56 -18.97 32.87
CA HIS A 6 -16.68 -19.15 31.95
C HIS A 6 -16.64 -20.48 31.15
N PHE A 7 -15.47 -21.04 30.95
CA PHE A 7 -15.28 -22.24 30.13
C PHE A 7 -14.70 -23.44 30.89
N GLY A 8 -14.16 -23.21 32.12
CA GLY A 8 -13.54 -24.29 32.92
C GLY A 8 -14.50 -25.37 33.41
N GLY A 9 -15.81 -25.13 33.35
CA GLY A 9 -16.83 -26.13 33.64
C GLY A 9 -17.30 -26.96 32.46
N LEU A 10 -16.79 -26.68 31.25
CA LEU A 10 -17.10 -27.47 30.06
C LEU A 10 -16.37 -28.81 30.13
N ILE A 11 -17.11 -29.89 29.99
CA ILE A 11 -16.59 -31.26 30.00
C ILE A 11 -16.68 -31.78 28.54
N ASN A 12 -15.56 -32.22 28.02
CA ASN A 12 -15.58 -32.90 26.73
C ASN A 12 -16.31 -34.24 26.86
N PRO A 13 -17.18 -34.61 25.92
CA PRO A 13 -17.78 -35.93 25.90
C PRO A 13 -16.70 -37.02 25.83
N ALA A 14 -16.93 -38.17 26.43
CA ALA A 14 -15.99 -39.29 26.41
C ALA A 14 -15.66 -39.77 24.98
N GLU A 15 -16.65 -39.67 24.08
CA GLU A 15 -16.46 -39.91 22.65
C GLU A 15 -16.70 -38.59 21.90
N THR A 16 -15.65 -38.03 21.32
CA THR A 16 -15.76 -36.88 20.45
C THR A 16 -16.04 -37.32 19.02
N ARG A 17 -16.94 -36.63 18.34
CA ARG A 17 -17.15 -36.84 16.92
C ARG A 17 -15.84 -36.58 16.15
N PRO A 18 -15.42 -37.52 15.25
CA PRO A 18 -14.28 -37.23 14.41
C PRO A 18 -14.55 -35.99 13.57
N ARG A 19 -13.54 -35.13 13.44
CA ARG A 19 -13.65 -33.97 12.57
C ARG A 19 -13.65 -34.47 11.12
N LEU A 20 -14.77 -34.28 10.43
CA LEU A 20 -14.88 -34.65 9.01
C LEU A 20 -13.91 -33.76 8.21
N GLN A 21 -13.11 -34.40 7.39
CA GLN A 21 -12.28 -33.74 6.38
C GLN A 21 -12.88 -34.06 5.01
N SER A 22 -13.29 -33.05 4.28
CA SER A 22 -13.76 -33.21 2.91
C SER A 22 -12.56 -33.31 1.98
N ALA A 23 -12.57 -34.27 1.08
CA ALA A 23 -11.64 -34.28 -0.03
C ALA A 23 -12.08 -33.22 -1.05
N VAL A 24 -11.13 -32.46 -1.56
CA VAL A 24 -11.36 -31.56 -2.70
C VAL A 24 -11.07 -32.36 -3.97
N PRO A 25 -12.07 -32.59 -4.85
CA PRO A 25 -11.84 -33.32 -6.10
C PRO A 25 -11.00 -32.45 -7.05
N ALA A 26 -10.13 -33.10 -7.81
CA ALA A 26 -9.42 -32.43 -8.89
C ALA A 26 -10.40 -32.03 -10.01
N TYR A 27 -10.13 -30.93 -10.70
CA TYR A 27 -10.85 -30.58 -11.90
C TYR A 27 -10.59 -31.64 -13.00
N THR A 28 -11.64 -32.12 -13.63
CA THR A 28 -11.55 -33.14 -14.72
C THR A 28 -11.49 -32.50 -16.11
N LYS A 29 -11.78 -31.23 -16.22
CA LYS A 29 -11.76 -30.41 -17.43
C LYS A 29 -11.67 -28.93 -17.02
N ASP A 30 -11.29 -28.09 -17.96
CA ASP A 30 -11.49 -26.65 -17.81
C ASP A 30 -12.97 -26.33 -17.69
N ASP A 31 -13.30 -25.44 -16.79
CA ASP A 31 -14.67 -24.95 -16.64
C ASP A 31 -14.68 -23.44 -16.34
N ALA A 32 -15.78 -22.78 -16.68
CA ALA A 32 -15.91 -21.35 -16.47
C ALA A 32 -17.35 -20.96 -16.13
N ILE A 33 -17.48 -19.98 -15.25
CA ILE A 33 -18.73 -19.34 -14.90
C ILE A 33 -18.67 -17.85 -15.22
N VAL A 34 -19.70 -17.36 -15.89
CA VAL A 34 -19.87 -15.93 -16.20
C VAL A 34 -21.14 -15.45 -15.52
N VAL A 35 -21.02 -14.46 -14.66
CA VAL A 35 -22.13 -13.92 -13.86
C VAL A 35 -22.29 -12.44 -14.12
N THR A 36 -23.53 -12.00 -14.30
CA THR A 36 -23.86 -10.58 -14.32
C THR A 36 -24.67 -10.19 -13.10
N ASP A 37 -24.42 -9.00 -12.58
CA ASP A 37 -25.18 -8.43 -11.49
C ASP A 37 -25.49 -6.96 -11.78
N LYS A 38 -26.73 -6.53 -11.53
CA LYS A 38 -27.16 -5.14 -11.77
C LYS A 38 -26.48 -4.13 -10.86
N GLU A 39 -26.04 -4.60 -9.69
CA GLU A 39 -25.33 -3.77 -8.71
C GLU A 39 -23.82 -3.82 -8.87
N ALA A 40 -23.29 -4.73 -9.70
CA ALA A 40 -21.88 -4.78 -9.99
C ALA A 40 -21.42 -3.49 -10.67
N THR A 41 -20.30 -2.95 -10.21
CA THR A 41 -19.72 -1.69 -10.69
C THR A 41 -18.38 -1.89 -11.40
N SER A 42 -17.86 -3.12 -11.39
CA SER A 42 -16.57 -3.50 -11.99
C SER A 42 -16.66 -4.90 -12.57
N TYR A 43 -15.69 -5.20 -13.43
CA TYR A 43 -15.44 -6.56 -13.86
C TYR A 43 -14.38 -7.19 -12.97
N GLN A 44 -14.69 -8.36 -12.43
CA GLN A 44 -13.77 -9.16 -11.65
C GLN A 44 -13.58 -10.49 -12.36
N ALA A 45 -12.36 -10.81 -12.70
CA ALA A 45 -11.98 -12.08 -13.30
C ALA A 45 -11.02 -12.81 -12.37
N ILE A 46 -11.24 -14.10 -12.16
CA ILE A 46 -10.41 -14.99 -11.34
C ILE A 46 -10.14 -16.23 -12.16
N VAL A 47 -8.91 -16.71 -12.10
CA VAL A 47 -8.54 -18.06 -12.57
C VAL A 47 -7.99 -18.81 -11.38
N GLU A 48 -8.65 -19.90 -11.05
CA GLU A 48 -8.26 -20.85 -10.02
C GLU A 48 -7.53 -22.02 -10.65
N PHE A 49 -6.31 -22.25 -10.21
CA PHE A 49 -5.53 -23.43 -10.57
C PHE A 49 -5.96 -24.63 -9.71
N PRO A 50 -5.66 -25.87 -10.13
CA PRO A 50 -6.11 -27.05 -9.41
C PRO A 50 -5.65 -27.06 -7.95
N ALA A 51 -6.57 -27.47 -7.09
CA ALA A 51 -6.24 -27.66 -5.68
C ALA A 51 -5.30 -28.87 -5.49
N TYR A 52 -4.37 -28.70 -4.59
CA TYR A 52 -3.46 -29.75 -4.16
C TYR A 52 -3.46 -29.86 -2.63
N LYS A 53 -3.02 -31.01 -2.11
CA LYS A 53 -2.85 -31.16 -0.67
C LYS A 53 -1.73 -30.28 -0.19
N SER A 54 -2.03 -29.42 0.77
CA SER A 54 -1.02 -28.66 1.48
C SER A 54 -0.50 -29.45 2.68
N ASP A 55 0.81 -29.46 2.84
CA ASP A 55 1.44 -30.03 4.02
C ASP A 55 1.29 -29.08 5.20
N THR A 56 1.01 -29.62 6.38
CA THR A 56 1.08 -28.80 7.61
C THR A 56 2.54 -28.49 7.90
N THR A 57 2.84 -27.22 8.08
CA THR A 57 4.20 -26.77 8.45
C THR A 57 4.59 -27.26 9.82
N THR A 58 5.45 -28.28 9.88
CA THR A 58 5.86 -28.95 11.13
C THR A 58 7.38 -28.98 11.31
N THR A 59 8.13 -28.78 10.24
CA THR A 59 9.59 -28.81 10.24
C THR A 59 10.19 -27.49 9.77
N TYR A 60 11.48 -27.29 10.03
CA TYR A 60 12.23 -26.15 9.46
C TYR A 60 12.25 -26.15 7.94
N SER A 61 12.24 -27.32 7.32
CA SER A 61 12.17 -27.46 5.86
C SER A 61 10.84 -26.95 5.33
N ASP A 62 9.73 -27.27 6.00
CA ASP A 62 8.40 -26.79 5.61
C ASP A 62 8.30 -25.26 5.77
N TYR A 63 8.84 -24.73 6.87
CA TYR A 63 8.90 -23.28 7.08
C TYR A 63 9.70 -22.57 5.97
N LYS A 64 10.85 -23.15 5.54
CA LYS A 64 11.61 -22.63 4.38
C LYS A 64 10.76 -22.62 3.11
N LYS A 65 9.96 -23.67 2.85
CA LYS A 65 9.06 -23.72 1.69
C LYS A 65 8.02 -22.61 1.72
N GLU A 66 7.44 -22.32 2.88
CA GLU A 66 6.51 -21.19 3.01
C GLU A 66 7.17 -19.85 2.70
N LEU A 67 8.40 -19.61 3.21
CA LEU A 67 9.15 -18.40 2.84
C LEU A 67 9.38 -18.29 1.33
N VAL A 68 9.65 -19.41 0.65
CA VAL A 68 9.80 -19.43 -0.82
C VAL A 68 8.50 -19.09 -1.53
N LYS A 69 7.35 -19.63 -1.09
CA LYS A 69 6.03 -19.25 -1.62
C LYS A 69 5.72 -17.77 -1.41
N ASP A 70 5.99 -17.25 -0.21
CA ASP A 70 5.77 -15.84 0.11
C ASP A 70 6.62 -14.91 -0.76
N LEU A 71 7.88 -15.28 -1.02
CA LEU A 71 8.75 -14.56 -1.93
C LEU A 71 8.19 -14.58 -3.36
N PHE A 72 7.74 -15.74 -3.86
CA PHE A 72 7.11 -15.87 -5.18
C PHE A 72 5.90 -14.94 -5.32
N VAL A 73 4.95 -15.00 -4.39
CA VAL A 73 3.74 -14.17 -4.38
C VAL A 73 4.09 -12.68 -4.29
N THR A 74 5.04 -12.32 -3.42
CA THR A 74 5.50 -10.94 -3.26
C THR A 74 6.08 -10.39 -4.56
N MET A 75 6.92 -11.16 -5.25
CA MET A 75 7.56 -10.75 -6.49
C MET A 75 6.58 -10.67 -7.65
N LEU A 76 5.66 -11.64 -7.79
CA LEU A 76 4.58 -11.61 -8.77
C LEU A 76 3.68 -10.37 -8.58
N ASN A 77 3.20 -10.15 -7.36
CA ASN A 77 2.33 -9.01 -7.06
C ASN A 77 3.05 -7.67 -7.25
N LYS A 78 4.38 -7.64 -7.12
CA LYS A 78 5.17 -6.46 -7.43
C LYS A 78 5.15 -6.13 -8.92
N ARG A 79 5.32 -7.13 -9.79
CA ARG A 79 5.19 -6.95 -11.24
C ARG A 79 3.77 -6.53 -11.63
N MET A 80 2.73 -7.16 -11.05
CA MET A 80 1.34 -6.74 -11.27
C MET A 80 1.11 -5.28 -10.85
N GLN A 81 1.70 -4.84 -9.74
CA GLN A 81 1.63 -3.45 -9.30
C GLN A 81 2.31 -2.50 -10.30
N GLU A 82 3.45 -2.88 -10.88
CA GLU A 82 4.14 -2.08 -11.90
C GLU A 82 3.27 -1.87 -13.16
N LEU A 83 2.51 -2.89 -13.58
CA LEU A 83 1.56 -2.76 -14.69
C LEU A 83 0.48 -1.71 -14.40
N THR A 84 0.03 -1.57 -13.15
CA THR A 84 -0.96 -0.53 -12.78
C THR A 84 -0.42 0.90 -12.83
N GLN A 85 0.89 1.07 -12.95
CA GLN A 85 1.55 2.38 -13.01
C GLN A 85 1.94 2.81 -14.44
N GLN A 86 1.65 1.98 -15.44
CA GLN A 86 1.87 2.32 -16.85
C GLN A 86 0.90 3.42 -17.32
N ALA A 87 1.24 4.10 -18.40
CA ALA A 87 0.42 5.17 -18.99
C ALA A 87 -0.99 4.70 -19.37
N ASN A 88 -1.14 3.44 -19.73
CA ASN A 88 -2.42 2.81 -20.03
C ASN A 88 -2.52 1.47 -19.27
N PRO A 89 -2.81 1.49 -17.97
CA PRO A 89 -2.79 0.27 -17.16
C PRO A 89 -3.83 -0.74 -17.65
N PRO A 90 -3.48 -2.02 -17.78
CA PRO A 90 -4.40 -3.04 -18.29
C PRO A 90 -5.55 -3.35 -17.32
N PHE A 91 -5.32 -3.16 -16.04
CA PHE A 91 -6.31 -3.37 -14.98
C PHE A 91 -6.15 -2.33 -13.85
N VAL A 92 -7.16 -2.22 -13.02
CA VAL A 92 -7.15 -1.36 -11.82
C VAL A 92 -6.39 -2.05 -10.69
N TYR A 93 -6.67 -3.33 -10.49
CA TYR A 93 -6.00 -4.22 -9.55
C TYR A 93 -5.77 -5.57 -10.22
N GLY A 94 -4.67 -6.21 -9.90
CA GLY A 94 -4.36 -7.57 -10.33
C GLY A 94 -3.33 -8.19 -9.39
N GLY A 95 -3.35 -9.51 -9.27
CA GLY A 95 -2.43 -10.22 -8.41
C GLY A 95 -2.67 -11.72 -8.39
N GLY A 96 -1.78 -12.43 -7.69
CA GLY A 96 -1.92 -13.85 -7.43
C GLY A 96 -1.63 -14.16 -5.98
N TYR A 97 -2.23 -15.22 -5.46
CA TYR A 97 -2.03 -15.68 -4.10
C TYR A 97 -2.35 -17.17 -3.96
N PHE A 98 -1.77 -17.81 -2.95
CA PHE A 98 -2.16 -19.14 -2.54
C PHE A 98 -3.35 -19.04 -1.58
N SER A 99 -4.44 -19.77 -1.89
CA SER A 99 -5.68 -19.78 -1.12
C SER A 99 -5.88 -21.12 -0.44
N SER A 100 -6.28 -21.10 0.83
CA SER A 100 -6.71 -22.30 1.54
C SER A 100 -8.21 -22.51 1.31
N ILE A 101 -8.56 -23.31 0.31
CA ILE A 101 -9.97 -23.57 -0.07
C ILE A 101 -10.68 -24.54 0.86
N ALA A 102 -9.92 -25.43 1.50
CA ALA A 102 -10.39 -26.33 2.54
C ALA A 102 -9.21 -26.72 3.43
N ARG A 103 -9.49 -27.22 4.64
CA ARG A 103 -8.42 -27.65 5.55
C ARG A 103 -7.54 -28.73 4.91
N GLY A 104 -6.24 -28.44 4.76
CA GLY A 104 -5.25 -29.30 4.14
C GLY A 104 -5.28 -29.30 2.61
N TYR A 105 -5.94 -28.30 1.98
CA TYR A 105 -5.92 -28.08 0.54
C TYR A 105 -5.67 -26.61 0.22
N GLU A 106 -4.77 -26.38 -0.69
CA GLU A 106 -4.45 -25.07 -1.27
C GLU A 106 -4.66 -25.08 -2.78
N ASN A 107 -4.93 -23.94 -3.34
CA ASN A 107 -4.81 -23.66 -4.77
C ASN A 107 -4.07 -22.33 -4.98
N PHE A 108 -3.69 -22.05 -6.20
CA PHE A 108 -3.24 -20.73 -6.61
C PHE A 108 -4.37 -20.03 -7.34
N GLU A 109 -4.61 -18.78 -7.00
CA GLU A 109 -5.59 -17.92 -7.64
C GLU A 109 -4.90 -16.72 -8.27
N LEU A 110 -5.26 -16.42 -9.54
CA LEU A 110 -4.89 -15.22 -10.24
C LEU A 110 -6.14 -14.38 -10.47
N TYR A 111 -6.09 -13.11 -10.13
CA TYR A 111 -7.24 -12.22 -10.29
C TYR A 111 -6.87 -10.93 -11.00
N ALA A 112 -7.85 -10.35 -11.70
CA ALA A 112 -7.77 -9.02 -12.29
C ALA A 112 -9.12 -8.29 -12.14
N VAL A 113 -9.06 -7.00 -11.83
CA VAL A 113 -10.23 -6.12 -11.72
C VAL A 113 -10.07 -4.99 -12.72
N SER A 114 -11.02 -4.87 -13.65
CA SER A 114 -11.07 -3.77 -14.62
C SER A 114 -12.27 -2.86 -14.36
N GLY A 115 -12.17 -1.62 -14.84
CA GLY A 115 -13.25 -0.64 -14.79
C GLY A 115 -14.13 -0.68 -16.02
N ASP A 116 -13.79 0.18 -16.96
CA ASP A 116 -14.51 0.42 -18.22
C ASP A 116 -13.92 -0.35 -19.42
N LYS A 117 -12.78 -1.04 -19.22
CA LYS A 117 -12.15 -1.87 -20.26
C LYS A 117 -12.82 -3.23 -20.35
N GLU A 118 -12.67 -3.86 -21.50
CA GLU A 118 -13.13 -5.22 -21.70
C GLU A 118 -12.60 -6.15 -20.61
N PRO A 119 -13.50 -6.93 -19.98
CA PRO A 119 -13.15 -7.71 -18.80
C PRO A 119 -12.08 -8.76 -19.08
N THR A 120 -12.04 -9.31 -20.30
CA THR A 120 -11.06 -10.31 -20.73
C THR A 120 -9.67 -9.73 -20.91
N SER A 121 -9.55 -8.46 -21.34
CA SER A 121 -8.24 -7.82 -21.56
C SER A 121 -7.44 -7.65 -20.25
N ALA A 122 -8.13 -7.41 -19.14
CA ALA A 122 -7.50 -7.32 -17.82
C ALA A 122 -6.98 -8.67 -17.35
N LEU A 123 -7.78 -9.72 -17.52
CA LEU A 123 -7.38 -11.09 -17.19
C LEU A 123 -6.23 -11.56 -18.09
N GLN A 124 -6.31 -11.30 -19.39
CA GLN A 124 -5.26 -11.62 -20.34
C GLN A 124 -3.92 -11.02 -19.94
N ALA A 125 -3.89 -9.73 -19.59
CA ALA A 125 -2.66 -9.07 -19.14
C ALA A 125 -2.09 -9.66 -17.85
N ALA A 126 -2.94 -10.08 -16.91
CA ALA A 126 -2.51 -10.77 -15.70
C ALA A 126 -1.94 -12.17 -15.99
N LEU A 127 -2.58 -12.92 -16.89
CA LEU A 127 -2.12 -14.23 -17.34
C LEU A 127 -0.80 -14.12 -18.12
N GLU A 128 -0.66 -13.15 -19.02
CA GLU A 128 0.59 -12.90 -19.74
C GLU A 128 1.76 -12.58 -18.79
N GLU A 129 1.51 -11.84 -17.71
CA GLU A 129 2.54 -11.58 -16.70
C GLU A 129 2.91 -12.86 -15.92
N LEU A 130 1.92 -13.69 -15.59
CA LEU A 130 2.18 -15.01 -15.01
C LEU A 130 2.96 -15.91 -15.98
N GLU A 131 2.62 -15.89 -17.28
CA GLU A 131 3.35 -16.63 -18.31
C GLU A 131 4.80 -16.19 -18.45
N LYS A 132 5.11 -14.89 -18.30
CA LYS A 132 6.50 -14.42 -18.23
C LYS A 132 7.24 -15.07 -17.06
N VAL A 133 6.60 -15.16 -15.89
CA VAL A 133 7.20 -15.83 -14.72
C VAL A 133 7.36 -17.34 -14.98
N LYS A 134 6.36 -18.01 -15.55
CA LYS A 134 6.42 -19.45 -15.87
C LYS A 134 7.55 -19.78 -16.85
N ARG A 135 7.82 -18.92 -17.84
CA ARG A 135 8.81 -19.17 -18.92
C ARG A 135 10.19 -18.67 -18.60
N PHE A 136 10.29 -17.50 -17.97
CA PHE A 136 11.58 -16.82 -17.80
C PHE A 136 11.98 -16.65 -16.32
N GLY A 137 11.04 -16.89 -15.40
CA GLY A 137 11.27 -16.72 -13.97
C GLY A 137 11.35 -15.25 -13.54
N PHE A 138 11.72 -15.09 -12.30
CA PHE A 138 12.11 -13.81 -11.71
C PHE A 138 13.61 -13.58 -11.84
N THR A 139 14.04 -12.34 -11.65
CA THR A 139 15.44 -11.93 -11.69
C THR A 139 16.06 -11.93 -10.29
N ALA A 140 17.40 -12.10 -10.22
CA ALA A 140 18.12 -12.04 -8.94
C ALA A 140 17.91 -10.69 -8.20
N PRO A 141 17.92 -9.51 -8.85
CA PRO A 141 17.62 -8.25 -8.17
C PRO A 141 16.22 -8.17 -7.55
N GLU A 142 15.19 -8.76 -8.18
CA GLU A 142 13.85 -8.84 -7.59
C GLU A 142 13.87 -9.66 -6.30
N LEU A 143 14.51 -10.83 -6.34
CA LEU A 143 14.65 -11.69 -5.16
C LEU A 143 15.39 -11.00 -4.02
N GLU A 144 16.50 -10.33 -4.30
CA GLU A 144 17.26 -9.63 -3.27
C GLU A 144 16.44 -8.50 -2.61
N ARG A 145 15.64 -7.77 -3.38
CA ARG A 145 14.72 -6.77 -2.81
C ARG A 145 13.62 -7.40 -1.95
N ALA A 146 13.02 -8.49 -2.42
CA ALA A 146 11.99 -9.21 -1.66
C ALA A 146 12.55 -9.75 -0.33
N LYS A 147 13.74 -10.38 -0.35
CA LYS A 147 14.43 -10.84 0.87
C LYS A 147 14.73 -9.72 1.84
N LYS A 148 15.25 -8.58 1.36
CA LYS A 148 15.53 -7.40 2.22
C LYS A 148 14.27 -6.89 2.90
N ASN A 149 13.15 -6.78 2.17
CA ASN A 149 11.88 -6.34 2.72
C ASN A 149 11.35 -7.32 3.77
N MET A 150 11.37 -8.61 3.47
CA MET A 150 10.92 -9.67 4.37
C MET A 150 11.76 -9.69 5.66
N LEU A 151 13.08 -9.65 5.54
CA LEU A 151 13.98 -9.63 6.70
C LEU A 151 13.77 -8.38 7.56
N ALA A 152 13.57 -7.20 6.95
CA ALA A 152 13.31 -5.96 7.69
C ALA A 152 11.98 -6.03 8.48
N ALA A 153 10.95 -6.68 7.92
CA ALA A 153 9.69 -6.90 8.62
C ALA A 153 9.84 -7.81 9.85
N TYR A 154 10.56 -8.94 9.69
CA TYR A 154 10.87 -9.84 10.82
C TYR A 154 11.70 -9.15 11.90
N GLU A 155 12.72 -8.38 11.50
CA GLU A 155 13.57 -7.64 12.43
C GLU A 155 12.77 -6.63 13.26
N LYS A 156 11.92 -5.82 12.61
CA LYS A 156 11.04 -4.88 13.32
C LYS A 156 10.13 -5.60 14.31
N SER A 157 9.48 -6.67 13.88
CA SER A 157 8.59 -7.47 14.73
C SER A 157 9.33 -8.08 15.92
N TYR A 158 10.58 -8.53 15.71
CA TYR A 158 11.44 -9.05 16.78
C TYR A 158 11.86 -7.96 17.77
N ASN A 159 12.22 -6.78 17.28
CA ASN A 159 12.63 -5.66 18.14
C ASN A 159 11.48 -5.19 19.04
N ASP A 160 10.25 -5.19 18.54
CA ASP A 160 9.03 -4.78 19.26
C ASP A 160 8.29 -5.94 19.96
N ARG A 161 8.86 -7.14 20.06
CA ARG A 161 8.19 -8.37 20.53
C ARG A 161 7.57 -8.28 21.91
N ASP A 162 8.18 -7.51 22.83
CA ASP A 162 7.68 -7.28 24.19
C ASP A 162 6.63 -6.16 24.28
N LYS A 163 6.38 -5.48 23.16
CA LYS A 163 5.39 -4.41 23.00
C LYS A 163 4.23 -4.80 22.06
N LYS A 164 4.12 -6.12 21.72
CA LYS A 164 3.05 -6.65 20.88
C LYS A 164 1.71 -6.58 21.60
N GLU A 165 0.67 -6.21 20.89
CA GLU A 165 -0.68 -6.16 21.44
C GLU A 165 -1.26 -7.57 21.65
N SER A 166 -2.14 -7.72 22.65
CA SER A 166 -2.76 -9.02 22.97
C SER A 166 -3.66 -9.52 21.83
N SER A 167 -4.26 -8.62 21.04
CA SER A 167 -5.05 -8.93 19.85
C SER A 167 -4.24 -9.71 18.81
N ASP A 168 -3.00 -9.30 18.56
CA ASP A 168 -2.13 -9.95 17.58
C ASP A 168 -1.73 -11.36 18.03
N LEU A 169 -1.48 -11.54 19.35
CA LEU A 169 -1.17 -12.86 19.92
C LEU A 169 -2.38 -13.81 19.89
N VAL A 170 -3.58 -13.30 20.10
CA VAL A 170 -4.81 -14.10 20.05
C VAL A 170 -5.03 -14.65 18.64
N GLU A 171 -4.76 -13.87 17.61
CA GLU A 171 -4.92 -14.33 16.23
C GLU A 171 -3.98 -15.51 15.91
N GLU A 172 -2.73 -15.46 16.35
CA GLU A 172 -1.80 -16.58 16.21
C GLU A 172 -2.34 -17.86 16.87
N TYR A 173 -2.91 -17.76 18.07
CA TYR A 173 -3.48 -18.91 18.78
C TYR A 173 -4.74 -19.46 18.10
N ILE A 174 -5.57 -18.59 17.52
CA ILE A 174 -6.75 -18.99 16.75
C ILE A 174 -6.32 -19.77 15.51
N GLN A 175 -5.36 -19.25 14.74
CA GLN A 175 -4.86 -19.92 13.55
C GLN A 175 -4.19 -21.26 13.88
N HIS A 176 -3.42 -21.32 14.97
CA HIS A 176 -2.86 -22.58 15.44
C HIS A 176 -3.94 -23.61 15.77
N TYR A 177 -4.98 -23.21 16.51
CA TYR A 177 -6.06 -24.11 16.90
C TYR A 177 -6.91 -24.58 15.70
N LEU A 178 -7.25 -23.67 14.81
CA LEU A 178 -8.16 -23.95 13.68
C LEU A 178 -7.45 -24.66 12.53
N GLN A 179 -6.24 -24.24 12.19
CA GLN A 179 -5.52 -24.68 10.99
C GLN A 179 -4.31 -25.59 11.30
N GLY A 180 -3.85 -25.61 12.55
CA GLY A 180 -2.60 -26.29 12.91
C GLY A 180 -1.35 -25.49 12.55
N SER A 181 -1.50 -24.19 12.26
CA SER A 181 -0.37 -23.30 11.94
C SER A 181 0.67 -23.30 13.05
N PRO A 182 1.98 -23.33 12.76
CA PRO A 182 3.00 -23.29 13.79
C PRO A 182 2.99 -21.93 14.51
N ILE A 183 3.33 -21.94 15.80
CA ILE A 183 3.53 -20.73 16.60
C ILE A 183 4.92 -20.75 17.27
N PRO A 184 6.01 -20.70 16.50
CA PRO A 184 7.37 -20.75 17.04
C PRO A 184 7.72 -19.50 17.84
N GLY A 185 6.97 -18.43 17.63
CA GLY A 185 7.20 -17.10 18.17
C GLY A 185 8.26 -16.32 17.41
N ILE A 186 8.11 -14.99 17.39
CA ILE A 186 8.89 -14.09 16.53
C ILE A 186 10.41 -14.20 16.71
N ALA A 187 10.90 -14.60 17.89
CA ALA A 187 12.33 -14.78 18.11
C ALA A 187 12.89 -15.95 17.29
N ALA A 188 12.13 -17.06 17.20
CA ALA A 188 12.50 -18.20 16.36
C ALA A 188 12.28 -17.88 14.88
N GLU A 189 11.19 -17.21 14.52
CA GLU A 189 10.89 -16.79 13.14
C GLU A 189 11.96 -15.87 12.58
N TYR A 190 12.36 -14.85 13.33
CA TYR A 190 13.44 -13.95 12.90
C TYR A 190 14.77 -14.68 12.74
N LYS A 191 15.07 -15.64 13.65
CA LYS A 191 16.26 -16.48 13.50
C LYS A 191 16.19 -17.32 12.23
N MET A 192 15.05 -17.99 11.97
CA MET A 192 14.84 -18.77 10.76
C MET A 192 14.93 -17.91 9.50
N ALA A 193 14.33 -16.70 9.50
CA ALA A 193 14.44 -15.78 8.38
C ALA A 193 15.90 -15.40 8.08
N LYS A 194 16.71 -15.11 9.12
CA LYS A 194 18.14 -14.82 8.95
C LYS A 194 18.93 -16.00 8.40
N ASP A 195 18.58 -17.21 8.80
CA ASP A 195 19.31 -18.41 8.40
C ASP A 195 18.87 -18.87 6.98
N PHE A 196 17.59 -18.77 6.64
CA PHE A 196 17.04 -19.33 5.41
C PHE A 196 17.04 -18.35 4.23
N LEU A 197 16.71 -17.06 4.44
CA LEU A 197 16.62 -16.12 3.33
C LEU A 197 17.91 -16.02 2.50
N PRO A 198 19.12 -15.96 3.10
CA PRO A 198 20.36 -15.98 2.30
C PRO A 198 20.54 -17.27 1.48
N ALA A 199 20.03 -18.41 1.99
CA ALA A 199 20.16 -19.72 1.36
C ALA A 199 19.06 -20.05 0.33
N ILE A 200 18.06 -19.19 0.15
CA ILE A 200 17.06 -19.32 -0.90
C ILE A 200 17.63 -18.75 -2.20
N GLY A 201 17.80 -19.58 -3.21
CA GLY A 201 18.24 -19.17 -4.55
C GLY A 201 17.08 -18.70 -5.41
N ILE A 202 17.41 -18.10 -6.56
CA ILE A 202 16.38 -17.71 -7.55
C ILE A 202 15.70 -18.93 -8.14
N GLU A 203 16.41 -20.04 -8.25
CA GLU A 203 15.91 -21.32 -8.73
C GLU A 203 14.84 -21.88 -7.79
N ASP A 204 15.03 -21.76 -6.46
CA ASP A 204 14.05 -22.21 -5.46
C ASP A 204 12.72 -21.49 -5.65
N VAL A 205 12.75 -20.16 -5.90
CA VAL A 205 11.55 -19.34 -6.07
C VAL A 205 10.91 -19.58 -7.44
N ASN A 206 11.72 -19.69 -8.50
CA ASN A 206 11.21 -19.94 -9.84
C ASN A 206 10.58 -21.34 -9.98
N ALA A 207 11.04 -22.34 -9.19
CA ALA A 207 10.45 -23.66 -9.16
C ALA A 207 9.00 -23.67 -8.64
N ILE A 208 8.56 -22.65 -7.90
CA ILE A 208 7.15 -22.52 -7.50
C ILE A 208 6.25 -22.42 -8.74
N ALA A 209 6.69 -21.80 -9.82
CA ALA A 209 5.93 -21.74 -11.05
C ALA A 209 5.67 -23.10 -11.70
N ASP A 210 6.42 -24.16 -11.33
CA ASP A 210 6.26 -25.49 -11.90
C ASP A 210 4.92 -26.11 -11.51
N ILE A 211 4.36 -25.76 -10.33
CA ILE A 211 3.01 -26.20 -9.94
C ILE A 211 1.91 -25.58 -10.81
N LEU A 212 2.22 -24.54 -11.57
CA LEU A 212 1.30 -23.81 -12.45
C LEU A 212 1.53 -24.15 -13.93
N LYS A 213 2.47 -25.06 -14.25
CA LYS A 213 2.81 -25.48 -15.62
C LYS A 213 2.07 -26.76 -16.01
N GLY A 214 1.97 -26.99 -17.30
CA GLY A 214 1.38 -28.19 -17.90
C GLY A 214 -0.10 -28.02 -18.23
N ASP A 215 -0.71 -29.07 -18.79
CA ASP A 215 -2.13 -29.13 -19.15
C ASP A 215 -2.96 -29.32 -17.88
N GLN A 216 -3.01 -28.30 -17.04
CA GLN A 216 -3.82 -28.32 -15.83
C GLN A 216 -5.19 -27.75 -16.13
N ASN A 217 -6.22 -28.47 -15.73
CA ASN A 217 -7.57 -27.96 -15.80
C ASN A 217 -7.75 -26.79 -14.85
N VAL A 218 -8.27 -25.67 -15.33
CA VAL A 218 -8.51 -24.48 -14.54
C VAL A 218 -10.01 -24.22 -14.37
N PHE A 219 -10.36 -23.52 -13.31
CA PHE A 219 -11.70 -22.95 -13.17
C PHE A 219 -11.59 -21.43 -13.32
N ALA A 220 -12.38 -20.88 -14.25
CA ALA A 220 -12.42 -19.45 -14.51
C ALA A 220 -13.74 -18.85 -14.05
N PHE A 221 -13.67 -17.70 -13.40
CA PHE A 221 -14.84 -16.95 -12.98
C PHE A 221 -14.74 -15.52 -13.48
N ILE A 222 -15.81 -15.01 -14.07
CA ILE A 222 -15.91 -13.58 -14.39
C ILE A 222 -17.26 -13.05 -13.94
N MET A 223 -17.24 -11.95 -13.22
CA MET A 223 -18.42 -11.20 -12.83
C MET A 223 -18.35 -9.78 -13.35
N GLY A 224 -19.47 -9.24 -13.80
CA GLY A 224 -19.55 -7.87 -14.29
C GLY A 224 -20.95 -7.28 -14.21
N PRO A 225 -21.08 -5.98 -14.55
CA PRO A 225 -22.38 -5.30 -14.53
C PRO A 225 -23.35 -5.86 -15.57
N ASP A 226 -24.61 -6.03 -15.16
CA ASP A 226 -25.72 -6.34 -16.08
C ASP A 226 -26.20 -5.03 -16.76
N LYS A 227 -25.52 -4.66 -17.84
CA LYS A 227 -25.82 -3.45 -18.62
C LYS A 227 -26.00 -3.79 -20.10
N ALA A 228 -26.94 -3.12 -20.77
CA ALA A 228 -27.29 -3.41 -22.16
C ALA A 228 -26.14 -3.15 -23.16
N ASP A 229 -25.23 -2.26 -22.84
CA ASP A 229 -24.05 -1.88 -23.64
C ASP A 229 -22.80 -2.71 -23.32
N VAL A 230 -22.89 -3.62 -22.36
CA VAL A 230 -21.78 -4.48 -21.90
C VAL A 230 -22.10 -5.93 -22.20
N LYS A 231 -21.22 -6.57 -22.96
CA LYS A 231 -21.30 -8.03 -23.20
C LYS A 231 -20.12 -8.71 -22.52
N LEU A 232 -20.42 -9.49 -21.50
CA LEU A 232 -19.44 -10.44 -20.96
C LEU A 232 -19.22 -11.58 -21.98
N PRO A 233 -18.02 -12.19 -22.00
CA PRO A 233 -17.76 -13.34 -22.85
C PRO A 233 -18.66 -14.52 -22.42
N SER A 234 -18.90 -15.45 -23.33
CA SER A 234 -19.43 -16.74 -22.90
C SER A 234 -18.34 -17.53 -22.14
N PRO A 235 -18.73 -18.55 -21.33
CA PRO A 235 -17.75 -19.41 -20.67
C PRO A 235 -16.72 -20.01 -21.65
N GLN A 236 -17.15 -20.40 -22.82
CA GLN A 236 -16.28 -20.97 -23.87
C GLN A 236 -15.27 -19.94 -24.40
N VAL A 237 -15.71 -18.69 -24.61
CA VAL A 237 -14.82 -17.59 -25.04
C VAL A 237 -13.82 -17.26 -23.94
N LEU A 238 -14.25 -17.23 -22.68
CA LEU A 238 -13.35 -17.00 -21.54
C LEU A 238 -12.23 -18.04 -21.47
N LEU A 239 -12.56 -19.34 -21.64
CA LEU A 239 -11.56 -20.40 -21.67
C LEU A 239 -10.64 -20.31 -22.89
N GLN A 240 -11.16 -19.87 -24.04
CA GLN A 240 -10.32 -19.59 -25.23
C GLN A 240 -9.34 -18.44 -24.99
N ASP A 241 -9.79 -17.38 -24.34
CA ASP A 241 -8.94 -16.22 -23.99
C ASP A 241 -7.80 -16.61 -23.04
N ILE A 242 -8.09 -17.50 -22.07
CA ILE A 242 -7.07 -18.07 -21.17
C ILE A 242 -6.05 -18.86 -21.98
N ALA A 243 -6.51 -19.78 -22.84
CA ALA A 243 -5.62 -20.60 -23.66
C ALA A 243 -4.79 -19.76 -24.67
N LEU A 244 -5.30 -18.62 -25.11
CA LEU A 244 -4.55 -17.67 -25.95
C LEU A 244 -3.48 -16.94 -25.14
N ALA A 245 -3.79 -16.50 -23.92
CA ALA A 245 -2.82 -15.85 -23.04
C ALA A 245 -1.67 -16.80 -22.66
N GLU A 246 -1.96 -18.06 -22.41
CA GLU A 246 -0.95 -19.10 -22.17
C GLU A 246 0.01 -19.33 -23.35
N LYS A 247 -0.45 -19.04 -24.58
CA LYS A 247 0.35 -19.18 -25.80
C LYS A 247 0.93 -17.85 -26.30
N ALA A 248 0.68 -16.75 -25.59
CA ALA A 248 1.14 -15.43 -25.99
C ALA A 248 2.68 -15.38 -26.15
N ASP A 249 3.16 -14.63 -27.12
CA ASP A 249 4.59 -14.37 -27.32
C ASP A 249 5.04 -13.30 -26.31
N VAL A 250 5.30 -13.74 -25.06
CA VAL A 250 5.74 -12.87 -23.96
C VAL A 250 7.27 -12.75 -23.94
N LYS A 251 7.74 -11.56 -23.59
CA LYS A 251 9.18 -11.26 -23.44
C LYS A 251 9.60 -11.34 -21.98
N PRO A 252 10.87 -11.68 -21.70
CA PRO A 252 11.41 -11.62 -20.35
C PRO A 252 11.18 -10.25 -19.70
N TYR A 253 11.06 -10.24 -18.37
CA TYR A 253 11.03 -9.00 -17.60
C TYR A 253 12.38 -8.30 -17.68
N GLU A 254 12.39 -7.04 -18.06
CA GLU A 254 13.61 -6.23 -18.11
C GLU A 254 13.75 -5.41 -16.82
N GLU A 255 14.81 -5.71 -16.07
CA GLU A 255 15.12 -4.99 -14.84
C GLU A 255 15.79 -3.65 -15.15
N LYS A 256 15.16 -2.57 -14.79
CA LYS A 256 15.76 -1.24 -14.88
C LYS A 256 16.71 -1.03 -13.70
N VAL A 257 17.96 -0.74 -14.00
CA VAL A 257 18.94 -0.29 -12.99
C VAL A 257 18.51 1.07 -12.47
N ILE A 258 18.37 1.19 -11.15
CA ILE A 258 17.98 2.42 -10.47
C ILE A 258 19.07 2.87 -9.52
N ASP A 259 19.16 4.17 -9.31
CA ASP A 259 19.92 4.73 -8.20
C ASP A 259 19.22 4.40 -6.88
N THR A 260 19.99 4.09 -5.86
CA THR A 260 19.47 3.82 -4.51
C THR A 260 19.71 4.96 -3.53
N GLU A 261 20.49 5.96 -3.93
CA GLU A 261 20.74 7.15 -3.13
C GLU A 261 19.60 8.16 -3.30
N LEU A 262 18.86 8.41 -2.22
CA LEU A 262 17.74 9.35 -2.23
C LEU A 262 18.19 10.80 -2.52
N LEU A 263 19.37 11.18 -2.06
CA LEU A 263 19.97 12.50 -2.25
C LEU A 263 21.42 12.34 -2.71
N THR A 264 21.72 12.73 -3.93
CA THR A 264 23.10 12.73 -4.47
C THR A 264 23.99 13.78 -3.82
N VAL A 265 23.40 14.85 -3.29
CA VAL A 265 24.07 15.91 -2.55
C VAL A 265 23.32 16.18 -1.26
N LEU A 266 24.01 16.07 -0.15
CA LEU A 266 23.42 16.40 1.14
C LEU A 266 23.18 17.90 1.25
N PRO A 267 22.06 18.34 1.85
CA PRO A 267 21.81 19.75 2.06
C PRO A 267 22.83 20.37 3.01
N LYS A 268 23.11 21.67 2.83
CA LYS A 268 23.99 22.41 3.74
C LYS A 268 23.29 22.53 5.09
N ALA A 269 23.83 21.89 6.11
CA ALA A 269 23.27 21.88 7.45
C ALA A 269 23.09 23.31 8.01
N GLY A 270 21.93 23.54 8.62
CA GLY A 270 21.72 24.68 9.51
C GLY A 270 22.20 24.37 10.93
N LYS A 271 21.65 25.05 11.92
CA LYS A 271 22.04 24.88 13.34
C LYS A 271 20.86 25.01 14.28
N VAL A 272 20.94 24.35 15.42
CA VAL A 272 20.09 24.62 16.59
C VAL A 272 20.61 25.94 17.22
N THR A 273 19.74 26.94 17.28
CA THR A 273 20.03 28.27 17.85
C THR A 273 19.47 28.46 19.25
N GLY A 274 18.51 27.63 19.64
CA GLY A 274 17.92 27.65 20.98
C GLY A 274 17.49 26.23 21.41
N LYS A 275 17.70 25.93 22.69
CA LYS A 275 17.28 24.67 23.31
C LYS A 275 16.65 24.95 24.67
N LYS A 276 15.44 24.40 24.92
CA LYS A 276 14.72 24.56 26.17
C LYS A 276 14.09 23.24 26.59
N ASN A 277 14.35 22.83 27.82
CA ASN A 277 13.71 21.64 28.38
C ASN A 277 12.40 22.02 29.07
N ASN A 278 11.37 21.23 28.84
CA ASN A 278 10.07 21.34 29.49
C ASN A 278 9.89 20.13 30.43
N ALA A 279 10.14 20.34 31.71
CA ALA A 279 10.07 19.27 32.72
C ALA A 279 8.64 18.72 32.91
N LEU A 280 7.60 19.53 32.66
CA LEU A 280 6.20 19.10 32.83
C LEU A 280 5.81 18.03 31.80
N THR A 281 6.24 18.20 30.56
CA THR A 281 5.95 17.28 29.45
C THR A 281 7.08 16.27 29.20
N GLY A 282 8.24 16.49 29.80
CA GLY A 282 9.46 15.72 29.53
C GLY A 282 9.89 15.83 28.07
N THR A 283 9.79 17.05 27.50
CA THR A 283 10.16 17.35 26.10
C THR A 283 11.32 18.34 26.05
N THR A 284 12.05 18.28 24.94
CA THR A 284 13.04 19.28 24.58
C THR A 284 12.54 20.07 23.37
N GLU A 285 12.46 21.38 23.51
CA GLU A 285 12.09 22.32 22.44
C GLU A 285 13.35 22.92 21.82
N LEU A 286 13.45 22.85 20.49
CA LEU A 286 14.55 23.42 19.71
C LEU A 286 14.04 24.54 18.82
N THR A 287 14.84 25.57 18.68
CA THR A 287 14.70 26.62 17.65
C THR A 287 15.83 26.46 16.66
N LEU A 288 15.51 26.39 15.37
CA LEU A 288 16.49 26.21 14.31
C LEU A 288 16.89 27.52 13.66
N SER A 289 18.05 27.57 13.01
CA SER A 289 18.59 28.75 12.34
C SER A 289 17.70 29.29 11.21
N ASN A 290 16.85 28.48 10.63
CA ASN A 290 15.83 28.90 9.66
C ASN A 290 14.50 29.33 10.31
N GLY A 291 14.43 29.38 11.63
CA GLY A 291 13.24 29.77 12.39
C GLY A 291 12.19 28.67 12.61
N VAL A 292 12.43 27.46 12.12
CA VAL A 292 11.56 26.31 12.37
C VAL A 292 11.72 25.87 13.83
N SER A 293 10.60 25.43 14.45
CA SER A 293 10.60 24.88 15.81
C SER A 293 10.46 23.35 15.79
N VAL A 294 11.13 22.70 16.73
CA VAL A 294 11.10 21.23 16.86
C VAL A 294 10.88 20.86 18.32
N THR A 295 9.99 19.90 18.57
CA THR A 295 9.82 19.27 19.88
C THR A 295 10.31 17.83 19.82
N LEU A 296 11.17 17.45 20.77
CA LEU A 296 11.68 16.09 20.96
C LEU A 296 11.00 15.48 22.17
N LYS A 297 10.45 14.27 22.00
CA LYS A 297 9.86 13.45 23.06
C LYS A 297 10.41 12.03 23.00
N PRO A 298 11.60 11.75 23.56
CA PRO A 298 12.08 10.39 23.70
C PRO A 298 11.11 9.56 24.54
N THR A 299 10.78 8.33 24.10
CA THR A 299 9.92 7.38 24.79
C THR A 299 10.40 5.95 24.55
N ASP A 300 9.92 5.04 25.40
CA ASP A 300 10.18 3.60 25.35
C ASP A 300 8.92 2.75 25.08
N PHE A 301 7.86 3.37 24.54
CA PHE A 301 6.60 2.68 24.25
C PHE A 301 6.75 1.59 23.18
N LYS A 302 7.59 1.84 22.20
CA LYS A 302 8.08 0.85 21.21
C LYS A 302 9.59 0.87 21.22
N ASN A 303 10.21 -0.30 21.02
CA ASN A 303 11.67 -0.40 21.07
C ASN A 303 12.33 0.06 19.76
N ASP A 304 11.61 -0.04 18.65
CA ASP A 304 12.14 0.23 17.29
C ASP A 304 11.17 1.08 16.47
N GLU A 305 10.71 2.19 17.06
CA GLU A 305 9.85 3.13 16.38
C GLU A 305 10.17 4.57 16.73
N ILE A 306 10.28 5.41 15.71
CA ILE A 306 10.39 6.85 15.81
C ILE A 306 9.34 7.45 14.88
N LEU A 307 8.48 8.30 15.43
CA LEU A 307 7.44 9.02 14.72
C LEU A 307 7.83 10.48 14.54
N MET A 308 7.59 11.01 13.35
CA MET A 308 7.71 12.41 13.00
C MET A 308 6.33 12.96 12.62
N SER A 309 5.96 14.10 13.18
CA SER A 309 4.80 14.86 12.72
C SER A 309 5.19 16.32 12.58
N ALA A 310 4.91 16.91 11.42
CA ALA A 310 5.12 18.34 11.21
C ALA A 310 3.86 18.95 10.62
N SER A 311 3.41 20.07 11.16
CA SER A 311 2.21 20.73 10.67
C SER A 311 2.24 22.24 10.88
N ARG A 312 1.41 22.91 10.07
CA ARG A 312 1.04 24.32 10.23
C ARG A 312 -0.38 24.57 9.72
N TYR A 313 -0.95 25.71 10.04
CA TYR A 313 -2.18 26.16 9.39
C TYR A 313 -1.93 26.58 7.94
N GLY A 314 -2.92 26.28 7.06
CA GLY A 314 -2.83 26.54 5.63
C GLY A 314 -3.85 25.73 4.84
N GLY A 315 -3.37 24.77 4.08
CA GLY A 315 -4.19 23.81 3.35
C GLY A 315 -4.91 24.37 2.13
N THR A 316 -5.88 23.63 1.64
CA THR A 316 -6.65 23.95 0.42
C THR A 316 -7.55 25.18 0.60
N SER A 317 -7.85 25.60 1.84
CA SER A 317 -8.61 26.83 2.13
C SER A 317 -7.99 28.09 1.51
N ASN A 318 -6.69 28.08 1.23
CA ASN A 318 -6.00 29.20 0.59
C ASN A 318 -6.36 29.40 -0.89
N TYR A 319 -7.07 28.44 -1.49
CA TYR A 319 -7.45 28.47 -2.92
C TYR A 319 -8.94 28.72 -3.10
N SER A 320 -9.29 29.45 -4.16
CA SER A 320 -10.66 29.76 -4.55
C SER A 320 -11.22 28.68 -5.48
N GLN A 321 -12.48 28.83 -5.89
CA GLN A 321 -13.19 27.85 -6.72
C GLN A 321 -12.45 27.45 -8.03
N PRO A 322 -11.80 28.35 -8.78
CA PRO A 322 -11.08 27.97 -9.99
C PRO A 322 -9.96 26.95 -9.76
N ASP A 323 -9.32 27.00 -8.60
CA ASP A 323 -8.22 26.10 -8.21
C ASP A 323 -8.67 24.91 -7.34
N LYS A 324 -9.95 24.78 -7.06
CA LYS A 324 -10.48 23.77 -6.11
C LYS A 324 -9.93 22.37 -6.38
N TYR A 325 -10.03 21.90 -7.63
CA TYR A 325 -9.60 20.56 -7.97
C TYR A 325 -8.07 20.44 -8.06
N ASN A 326 -7.39 21.45 -8.60
CA ASN A 326 -5.93 21.49 -8.58
C ASN A 326 -5.37 21.43 -7.16
N ALA A 327 -5.99 22.16 -6.21
CA ALA A 327 -5.57 22.16 -4.81
C ALA A 327 -5.90 20.83 -4.09
N ALA A 328 -7.08 20.27 -4.31
CA ALA A 328 -7.49 19.01 -3.71
C ALA A 328 -6.63 17.82 -4.19
N TYR A 329 -6.17 17.86 -5.44
CA TYR A 329 -5.41 16.79 -6.06
C TYR A 329 -3.91 17.10 -6.24
N ALA A 330 -3.40 18.23 -5.73
CA ALA A 330 -1.99 18.58 -5.84
C ALA A 330 -1.07 17.49 -5.29
N LEU A 331 -1.34 17.02 -4.09
CA LEU A 331 -0.57 15.94 -3.47
C LEU A 331 -0.72 14.59 -4.20
N PRO A 332 -1.93 14.07 -4.48
CA PRO A 332 -2.10 12.85 -5.26
C PRO A 332 -1.40 12.88 -6.62
N VAL A 333 -1.45 14.00 -7.34
CA VAL A 333 -0.77 14.19 -8.63
C VAL A 333 0.74 14.11 -8.48
N VAL A 334 1.33 14.80 -7.51
CA VAL A 334 2.77 14.76 -7.28
C VAL A 334 3.22 13.36 -6.84
N ASN A 335 2.46 12.70 -5.95
CA ASN A 335 2.75 11.31 -5.56
C ASN A 335 2.76 10.36 -6.76
N ALA A 336 1.85 10.57 -7.71
CA ALA A 336 1.78 9.74 -8.91
C ALA A 336 2.92 10.03 -9.90
N MET A 337 3.49 11.22 -9.91
CA MET A 337 4.61 11.58 -10.76
C MET A 337 5.97 11.29 -10.15
N GLY A 338 6.06 11.20 -8.81
CA GLY A 338 7.29 10.89 -8.07
C GLY A 338 8.04 12.11 -7.53
N TYR A 339 9.29 11.90 -7.13
CA TYR A 339 10.13 12.90 -6.43
C TYR A 339 11.58 12.82 -6.90
N GLY A 340 12.23 13.96 -7.07
CA GLY A 340 13.60 14.01 -7.58
C GLY A 340 13.75 13.28 -8.91
N SER A 341 14.69 12.36 -8.99
CA SER A 341 14.90 11.48 -10.14
C SER A 341 13.98 10.25 -10.15
N PHE A 342 13.25 9.97 -9.06
CA PHE A 342 12.53 8.72 -8.87
C PHE A 342 11.08 8.81 -9.35
N SER A 343 10.68 7.85 -10.20
CA SER A 343 9.27 7.50 -10.34
C SER A 343 8.77 6.83 -9.05
N PRO A 344 7.46 6.67 -8.84
CA PRO A 344 6.95 5.95 -7.66
C PRO A 344 7.51 4.53 -7.53
N THR A 345 7.64 3.80 -8.65
CA THR A 345 8.22 2.45 -8.68
C THR A 345 9.71 2.47 -8.34
N ASP A 346 10.49 3.39 -8.94
CA ASP A 346 11.92 3.50 -8.67
C ASP A 346 12.16 3.85 -7.19
N LEU A 347 11.36 4.75 -6.62
CA LEU A 347 11.46 5.11 -5.19
C LEU A 347 11.17 3.92 -4.26
N GLN A 348 10.16 3.09 -4.58
CA GLN A 348 9.90 1.88 -3.82
C GLN A 348 11.07 0.88 -3.91
N LYS A 349 11.67 0.73 -5.10
CA LYS A 349 12.85 -0.14 -5.29
C LYS A 349 14.05 0.39 -4.50
N ALA A 350 14.31 1.70 -4.51
CA ALA A 350 15.39 2.34 -3.77
C ALA A 350 15.24 2.18 -2.24
N LEU A 351 14.01 2.12 -1.74
CA LEU A 351 13.71 1.94 -0.33
C LEU A 351 13.60 0.49 0.13
N SER A 352 13.99 -0.48 -0.71
CA SER A 352 13.90 -1.90 -0.36
C SER A 352 14.75 -2.24 0.87
N GLY A 353 14.17 -2.95 1.84
CA GLY A 353 14.78 -3.29 3.12
C GLY A 353 14.78 -2.16 4.15
N LYS A 354 14.13 -1.03 3.85
CA LYS A 354 13.95 0.10 4.76
C LYS A 354 12.53 0.08 5.35
N THR A 355 12.45 0.26 6.64
CA THR A 355 11.16 0.38 7.34
C THR A 355 10.93 1.84 7.71
N ILE A 356 10.51 2.61 6.72
CA ILE A 356 10.28 4.05 6.85
C ILE A 356 9.01 4.49 6.15
N SER A 357 8.50 5.62 6.58
CA SER A 357 7.52 6.40 5.83
C SER A 357 7.82 7.90 5.94
N ALA A 358 7.47 8.67 4.92
CA ALA A 358 7.35 10.12 4.96
C ALA A 358 6.19 10.51 4.06
N THR A 359 5.11 10.97 4.65
CA THR A 359 3.83 11.21 3.97
C THR A 359 3.42 12.66 4.14
N PRO A 360 3.65 13.50 3.12
CA PRO A 360 3.11 14.85 3.09
C PRO A 360 1.59 14.85 3.12
N PHE A 361 0.99 15.92 3.62
CA PHE A 361 -0.46 16.12 3.55
C PHE A 361 -0.81 17.59 3.30
N ILE A 362 -1.91 17.79 2.56
CA ILE A 362 -2.54 19.11 2.34
C ILE A 362 -4.02 18.92 2.66
N GLY A 363 -4.40 19.24 3.89
CA GLY A 363 -5.79 19.17 4.35
C GLY A 363 -6.59 20.42 4.01
N ALA A 364 -7.78 20.57 4.59
CA ALA A 364 -8.62 21.75 4.37
C ALA A 364 -7.99 23.02 4.95
N THR A 365 -7.49 22.95 6.20
CA THR A 365 -6.97 24.10 6.96
C THR A 365 -5.58 23.86 7.55
N THR A 366 -5.00 22.69 7.34
CA THR A 366 -3.68 22.32 7.82
C THR A 366 -2.89 21.64 6.71
N GLU A 367 -1.58 21.71 6.77
CA GLU A 367 -0.64 21.08 5.84
C GLU A 367 0.63 20.69 6.57
N GLY A 368 1.34 19.69 6.05
CA GLY A 368 2.56 19.23 6.70
C GLY A 368 3.07 17.89 6.18
N ILE A 369 3.80 17.17 7.03
CA ILE A 369 4.33 15.85 6.73
C ILE A 369 4.36 15.00 7.99
N ASN A 370 3.95 13.74 7.87
CA ASN A 370 4.11 12.71 8.89
C ASN A 370 5.16 11.71 8.45
N GLY A 371 5.87 11.10 9.39
CA GLY A 371 6.86 10.09 9.10
C GLY A 371 6.95 9.06 10.20
N SER A 372 7.49 7.91 9.86
CA SER A 372 7.86 6.86 10.81
C SER A 372 9.12 6.16 10.34
N SER A 373 9.91 5.67 11.29
CA SER A 373 11.09 4.85 10.98
C SER A 373 11.40 3.89 12.11
N THR A 374 12.15 2.83 11.79
CA THR A 374 12.95 2.13 12.80
C THR A 374 14.11 3.03 13.24
N VAL A 375 14.73 2.67 14.36
CA VAL A 375 15.89 3.41 14.89
C VAL A 375 17.04 3.42 13.88
N LYS A 376 17.32 2.28 13.23
CA LYS A 376 18.40 2.15 12.23
C LYS A 376 18.16 2.92 10.93
N ASP A 377 16.90 3.14 10.56
CA ASP A 377 16.53 3.77 9.29
C ASP A 377 16.17 5.27 9.46
N LEU A 378 16.42 5.85 10.64
CA LEU A 378 16.04 7.21 10.99
C LEU A 378 16.54 8.25 9.97
N GLU A 379 17.82 8.18 9.58
CA GLU A 379 18.38 9.12 8.60
C GLU A 379 17.70 8.98 7.23
N THR A 380 17.38 7.74 6.80
CA THR A 380 16.67 7.52 5.53
C THR A 380 15.26 8.15 5.56
N MET A 381 14.58 8.16 6.71
CA MET A 381 13.31 8.89 6.87
C MET A 381 13.50 10.40 6.68
N PHE A 382 14.56 10.99 7.25
CA PHE A 382 14.88 12.41 7.06
C PHE A 382 15.19 12.73 5.59
N GLN A 383 15.99 11.90 4.92
CA GLN A 383 16.29 12.03 3.49
C GLN A 383 15.02 11.98 2.65
N LEU A 384 14.13 11.01 2.90
CA LEU A 384 12.87 10.88 2.19
C LEU A 384 11.94 12.07 2.45
N ALA A 385 11.86 12.55 3.69
CA ALA A 385 11.07 13.72 4.03
C ALA A 385 11.61 14.97 3.32
N TYR A 386 12.92 15.17 3.33
CA TYR A 386 13.59 16.29 2.63
C TYR A 386 13.30 16.23 1.12
N LEU A 387 13.54 15.08 0.49
CA LEU A 387 13.26 14.87 -0.94
C LEU A 387 11.81 15.21 -1.30
N LYS A 388 10.85 14.71 -0.52
CA LYS A 388 9.43 14.96 -0.77
C LYS A 388 9.04 16.42 -0.57
N LEU A 389 9.62 17.12 0.39
CA LEU A 389 9.32 18.53 0.62
C LEU A 389 9.95 19.45 -0.45
N THR A 390 11.13 19.09 -0.98
CA THR A 390 11.92 19.99 -1.83
C THR A 390 11.82 19.70 -3.32
N GLU A 391 11.64 18.43 -3.72
CA GLU A 391 11.82 17.99 -5.11
C GLU A 391 10.62 17.24 -5.70
N PRO A 392 9.42 17.86 -5.76
CA PRO A 392 8.31 17.25 -6.50
C PRO A 392 8.66 17.15 -7.99
N ARG A 393 8.56 15.94 -8.53
CA ARG A 393 8.84 15.64 -9.93
C ARG A 393 7.65 15.99 -10.81
N LYS A 394 7.93 16.35 -12.08
CA LYS A 394 6.94 16.48 -13.14
C LYS A 394 7.17 15.40 -14.19
N ASP A 395 6.13 14.63 -14.48
CA ASP A 395 6.14 13.57 -15.49
C ASP A 395 4.76 13.51 -16.18
N SER A 396 4.71 13.94 -17.43
CA SER A 396 3.45 14.05 -18.18
C SER A 396 2.81 12.69 -18.48
N SER A 397 3.61 11.64 -18.66
CA SER A 397 3.12 10.29 -18.91
C SER A 397 2.43 9.72 -17.67
N LEU A 398 3.11 9.80 -16.51
CA LEU A 398 2.55 9.36 -15.23
C LEU A 398 1.34 10.20 -14.81
N PHE A 399 1.33 11.51 -15.13
CA PHE A 399 0.15 12.34 -14.91
C PHE A 399 -1.05 11.85 -15.73
N THR A 400 -0.83 11.57 -17.03
CA THR A 400 -1.89 11.04 -17.89
C THR A 400 -2.43 9.71 -17.37
N SER A 401 -1.55 8.80 -16.96
CA SER A 401 -1.89 7.54 -16.31
C SER A 401 -2.73 7.75 -15.05
N PHE A 402 -2.30 8.67 -14.19
CA PHE A 402 -3.04 9.04 -12.97
C PHE A 402 -4.46 9.50 -13.27
N VAL A 403 -4.63 10.40 -14.25
CA VAL A 403 -5.95 10.91 -14.66
C VAL A 403 -6.83 9.77 -15.19
N GLN A 404 -6.32 8.95 -16.10
CA GLN A 404 -7.07 7.84 -16.69
C GLN A 404 -7.47 6.81 -15.66
N LYS A 405 -6.55 6.39 -14.80
CA LYS A 405 -6.80 5.42 -13.72
C LYS A 405 -7.88 5.92 -12.76
N ASN A 406 -7.79 7.18 -12.32
CA ASN A 406 -8.80 7.73 -11.42
C ASN A 406 -10.16 7.86 -12.09
N LYS A 407 -10.22 8.30 -13.34
CA LYS A 407 -11.49 8.36 -14.09
C LYS A 407 -12.15 6.97 -14.19
N ALA A 408 -11.38 5.94 -14.52
CA ALA A 408 -11.88 4.56 -14.58
C ALA A 408 -12.41 4.09 -13.20
N GLN A 409 -11.64 4.29 -12.14
CA GLN A 409 -12.08 3.93 -10.78
C GLN A 409 -13.36 4.67 -10.35
N LEU A 410 -13.48 5.94 -10.70
CA LEU A 410 -14.64 6.77 -10.34
C LEU A 410 -15.87 6.47 -11.19
N ALA A 411 -15.72 5.96 -12.39
CA ALA A 411 -16.84 5.45 -13.17
C ALA A 411 -17.53 4.30 -12.43
N LEU A 412 -16.74 3.42 -11.78
CA LEU A 412 -17.26 2.34 -10.92
C LEU A 412 -18.01 2.89 -9.71
N LEU A 413 -17.41 3.87 -9.03
CA LEU A 413 -18.00 4.46 -7.82
C LEU A 413 -19.33 5.19 -8.14
N SER A 414 -19.46 5.82 -9.31
CA SER A 414 -20.66 6.57 -9.68
C SER A 414 -21.91 5.70 -9.84
N ALA A 415 -21.75 4.41 -10.08
CA ALA A 415 -22.86 3.45 -10.18
C ALA A 415 -23.31 2.91 -8.81
N ASN A 416 -22.57 3.21 -7.73
CA ASN A 416 -22.89 2.75 -6.38
C ASN A 416 -23.99 3.61 -5.74
N PRO A 417 -25.15 3.02 -5.36
CA PRO A 417 -26.26 3.78 -4.74
C PRO A 417 -25.86 4.45 -3.42
N GLN A 418 -25.02 3.81 -2.62
CA GLN A 418 -24.52 4.35 -1.36
C GLN A 418 -23.65 5.60 -1.58
N ALA A 419 -22.77 5.57 -2.60
CA ALA A 419 -21.98 6.73 -2.98
C ALA A 419 -22.87 7.89 -3.45
N SER A 420 -23.91 7.60 -4.24
CA SER A 420 -24.91 8.60 -4.68
C SER A 420 -25.67 9.21 -3.52
N PHE A 421 -26.09 8.40 -2.54
CA PHE A 421 -26.72 8.88 -1.32
C PHE A 421 -25.78 9.80 -0.53
N ILE A 422 -24.53 9.38 -0.31
CA ILE A 422 -23.52 10.18 0.39
C ILE A 422 -23.28 11.52 -0.33
N ASP A 423 -23.08 11.53 -1.66
CA ASP A 423 -22.90 12.76 -2.44
C ASP A 423 -24.08 13.73 -2.26
N THR A 424 -25.32 13.19 -2.30
CA THR A 424 -26.53 13.96 -2.11
C THR A 424 -26.63 14.52 -0.68
N ALA A 425 -26.41 13.68 0.33
CA ALA A 425 -26.43 14.08 1.73
C ALA A 425 -25.42 15.21 2.01
N PHE A 426 -24.18 15.08 1.52
CA PHE A 426 -23.16 16.11 1.70
C PHE A 426 -23.46 17.41 0.96
N LYS A 427 -24.04 17.36 -0.24
CA LYS A 427 -24.51 18.56 -0.93
C LYS A 427 -25.53 19.33 -0.12
N VAL A 428 -26.48 18.63 0.48
CA VAL A 428 -27.49 19.24 1.34
C VAL A 428 -26.83 19.76 2.63
N PHE A 429 -25.98 18.95 3.27
CA PHE A 429 -25.26 19.34 4.48
C PHE A 429 -24.52 20.67 4.34
N TYR A 430 -23.89 20.90 3.18
CA TYR A 430 -23.13 22.11 2.88
C TYR A 430 -23.91 23.12 2.03
N ASN A 431 -25.24 22.97 1.90
CA ASN A 431 -26.09 23.87 1.12
C ASN A 431 -25.59 24.11 -0.30
N ASN A 432 -25.15 23.05 -0.97
CA ASN A 432 -24.52 23.10 -2.31
C ASN A 432 -23.34 24.07 -2.45
N ASN A 433 -22.63 24.37 -1.35
CA ASN A 433 -21.49 25.26 -1.39
C ASN A 433 -20.41 24.70 -2.34
N PRO A 434 -19.98 25.46 -3.38
CA PRO A 434 -19.01 24.96 -4.35
C PRO A 434 -17.62 24.65 -3.77
N LEU A 435 -17.29 25.21 -2.59
CA LEU A 435 -16.04 24.96 -1.86
C LEU A 435 -16.18 23.89 -0.77
N ALA A 436 -17.34 23.22 -0.68
CA ALA A 436 -17.51 22.09 0.24
C ALA A 436 -16.46 21.00 -0.01
N PRO A 437 -16.08 20.22 1.02
CA PRO A 437 -15.18 19.07 0.85
C PRO A 437 -15.70 18.11 -0.23
N ILE A 438 -14.76 17.48 -0.93
CA ILE A 438 -15.06 16.45 -1.92
C ILE A 438 -15.16 15.12 -1.16
N ASN A 439 -16.37 14.60 -0.99
CA ASN A 439 -16.59 13.31 -0.32
C ASN A 439 -16.71 12.16 -1.33
N VAL A 440 -17.43 12.41 -2.42
CA VAL A 440 -17.54 11.48 -3.54
C VAL A 440 -16.95 12.17 -4.77
N PRO A 441 -15.72 11.85 -5.15
CA PRO A 441 -15.08 12.40 -6.34
C PRO A 441 -15.85 12.03 -7.61
N LYS A 442 -15.78 12.88 -8.64
CA LYS A 442 -16.35 12.62 -9.96
C LYS A 442 -15.27 12.59 -11.03
N ALA A 443 -15.44 11.74 -12.01
CA ALA A 443 -14.50 11.62 -13.14
C ALA A 443 -14.25 12.97 -13.85
N THR A 444 -15.31 13.81 -13.94
CA THR A 444 -15.23 15.15 -14.55
C THR A 444 -14.33 16.14 -13.81
N TYR A 445 -14.02 15.91 -12.52
CA TYR A 445 -13.09 16.78 -11.79
C TYR A 445 -11.68 16.72 -12.36
N PHE A 446 -11.32 15.54 -12.90
CA PHE A 446 -10.00 15.29 -13.49
C PHE A 446 -9.79 16.00 -14.83
N ASP A 447 -10.86 16.49 -15.51
CA ASP A 447 -10.74 17.31 -16.71
C ASP A 447 -10.17 18.70 -16.42
N SER A 448 -10.29 19.18 -15.19
CA SER A 448 -9.83 20.50 -14.75
C SER A 448 -8.47 20.49 -14.07
N ILE A 449 -7.89 19.29 -13.81
CA ILE A 449 -6.60 19.17 -13.13
C ILE A 449 -5.47 19.37 -14.12
N GLN A 450 -4.52 20.24 -13.78
CA GLN A 450 -3.35 20.53 -14.58
C GLN A 450 -2.08 20.17 -13.81
N ALA A 451 -1.19 19.39 -14.40
CA ALA A 451 0.04 18.93 -13.75
C ALA A 451 0.89 20.11 -13.21
N ASP A 452 1.10 21.14 -14.06
CA ASP A 452 1.88 22.32 -13.68
C ASP A 452 1.27 23.07 -12.49
N ARG A 453 -0.05 23.21 -12.50
CA ARG A 453 -0.75 23.90 -11.41
C ARG A 453 -0.72 23.09 -10.12
N ALA A 454 -0.90 21.77 -10.19
CA ALA A 454 -0.78 20.87 -9.07
C ALA A 454 0.62 20.92 -8.43
N VAL A 455 1.68 20.84 -9.24
CA VAL A 455 3.08 20.97 -8.77
C VAL A 455 3.34 22.35 -8.15
N ALA A 456 2.83 23.41 -8.76
CA ALA A 456 2.99 24.77 -8.23
C ALA A 456 2.31 24.91 -6.86
N ILE A 457 1.10 24.37 -6.71
CA ILE A 457 0.37 24.34 -5.43
C ILE A 457 1.14 23.51 -4.39
N TYR A 458 1.62 22.34 -4.78
CA TYR A 458 2.43 21.49 -3.90
C TYR A 458 3.65 22.25 -3.36
N LYS A 459 4.44 22.87 -4.26
CA LYS A 459 5.61 23.68 -3.88
C LYS A 459 5.23 24.86 -2.98
N GLN A 460 4.13 25.55 -3.31
CA GLN A 460 3.64 26.66 -2.48
C GLN A 460 3.24 26.20 -1.08
N ARG A 461 2.68 25.00 -0.93
CA ARG A 461 2.21 24.52 0.38
C ARG A 461 3.29 23.84 1.19
N LEU A 462 4.13 23.01 0.58
CA LEU A 462 5.05 22.13 1.28
C LEU A 462 6.53 22.47 1.10
N GLY A 463 6.91 23.16 0.02
CA GLY A 463 8.31 23.51 -0.29
C GLY A 463 8.93 24.61 0.60
N ASP A 464 8.18 25.14 1.54
CA ASP A 464 8.60 26.15 2.51
C ASP A 464 8.19 25.71 3.91
N ALA A 465 9.14 25.48 4.80
CA ALA A 465 8.90 25.01 6.17
C ALA A 465 8.57 26.15 7.16
N GLY A 466 8.53 27.40 6.73
CA GLY A 466 8.20 28.54 7.59
C GLY A 466 6.86 28.37 8.30
N GLY A 467 6.87 28.49 9.63
CA GLY A 467 5.70 28.28 10.48
C GLY A 467 5.32 26.81 10.72
N MET A 468 6.03 25.84 10.18
CA MET A 468 5.86 24.44 10.56
C MET A 468 6.46 24.18 11.93
N HIS A 469 5.80 23.33 12.70
CA HIS A 469 6.29 22.79 13.95
C HIS A 469 6.49 21.29 13.81
N PHE A 470 7.71 20.81 14.02
CA PHE A 470 8.05 19.39 13.96
C PHE A 470 8.02 18.78 15.35
N VAL A 471 7.48 17.57 15.46
CA VAL A 471 7.47 16.79 16.69
C VAL A 471 8.05 15.40 16.37
N PHE A 472 9.04 14.99 17.15
CA PHE A 472 9.61 13.65 17.09
C PHE A 472 9.31 12.93 18.41
N THR A 473 8.73 11.73 18.29
CA THR A 473 8.38 10.87 19.45
C THR A 473 8.85 9.47 19.18
N GLY A 474 9.44 8.80 20.15
CA GLY A 474 9.86 7.39 20.02
C GLY A 474 11.21 7.10 20.65
N ASN A 475 11.79 5.97 20.26
CA ASN A 475 13.04 5.51 20.85
C ASN A 475 14.25 6.10 20.12
N PHE A 476 14.70 7.25 20.57
CA PHE A 476 15.90 7.90 20.05
C PHE A 476 16.67 8.63 21.17
N LYS A 477 17.94 8.90 20.92
CA LYS A 477 18.75 9.78 21.76
C LYS A 477 18.86 11.14 21.09
N GLU A 478 18.74 12.21 21.90
CA GLU A 478 18.85 13.58 21.37
C GLU A 478 20.18 13.85 20.65
N ALA A 479 21.26 13.26 21.15
CA ALA A 479 22.57 13.39 20.53
C ALA A 479 22.66 12.78 19.11
N GLU A 480 21.80 11.80 18.80
CA GLU A 480 21.76 11.14 17.50
C GLU A 480 20.81 11.84 16.53
N ILE A 481 19.66 12.35 16.99
CA ILE A 481 18.66 12.97 16.14
C ILE A 481 18.96 14.44 15.84
N ILE A 482 19.58 15.20 16.75
CA ILE A 482 19.87 16.63 16.56
C ILE A 482 20.72 16.89 15.30
N PRO A 483 21.82 16.16 15.03
CA PRO A 483 22.57 16.35 13.79
C PRO A 483 21.74 16.14 12.52
N LEU A 484 20.80 15.19 12.53
CA LEU A 484 19.88 14.97 11.41
C LEU A 484 18.89 16.12 11.24
N ILE A 485 18.37 16.65 12.35
CA ILE A 485 17.52 17.85 12.33
C ILE A 485 18.28 19.05 11.76
N GLU A 486 19.54 19.26 12.15
CA GLU A 486 20.38 20.33 11.61
C GLU A 486 20.63 20.16 10.12
N THR A 487 20.88 18.91 9.66
CA THR A 487 21.13 18.62 8.25
C THR A 487 19.87 18.77 7.40
N TYR A 488 18.75 18.16 7.79
CA TYR A 488 17.60 18.01 6.91
C TYR A 488 16.46 19.00 7.19
N ILE A 489 16.25 19.42 8.45
CA ILE A 489 15.15 20.33 8.78
C ILE A 489 15.61 21.80 8.82
N ALA A 490 16.77 22.06 9.43
CA ALA A 490 17.28 23.41 9.50
C ALA A 490 17.81 23.94 8.16
N SER A 491 18.00 23.08 7.16
CA SER A 491 18.37 23.41 5.78
C SER A 491 17.16 23.73 4.88
N LEU A 492 15.93 23.37 5.31
CA LEU A 492 14.73 23.67 4.53
C LEU A 492 14.56 25.18 4.36
N ALA A 493 14.10 25.59 3.18
CA ALA A 493 13.66 26.96 2.98
C ALA A 493 12.53 27.29 3.97
N ALA A 494 12.67 28.40 4.70
CA ALA A 494 11.65 28.84 5.63
C ALA A 494 11.54 30.36 5.57
N THR A 495 10.45 30.87 5.03
CA THR A 495 10.13 32.28 4.96
C THR A 495 9.29 32.70 6.18
N SER A 496 9.24 34.01 6.46
CA SER A 496 8.36 34.58 7.49
C SER A 496 6.90 34.49 7.08
N ARG A 497 6.39 33.26 6.98
CA ARG A 497 5.05 33.00 6.51
C ARG A 497 4.03 33.15 7.63
N LYS A 498 2.93 33.85 7.37
CA LYS A 498 1.79 33.82 8.30
C LYS A 498 1.22 32.43 8.36
N ASN A 499 1.23 31.82 9.55
CA ASN A 499 0.64 30.52 9.82
C ASN A 499 -0.88 30.69 9.99
N ASN A 500 -1.62 30.76 8.87
CA ASN A 500 -3.06 30.96 8.86
C ASN A 500 -3.74 30.19 7.72
N TYR A 501 -5.00 29.91 7.92
CA TYR A 501 -5.92 29.42 6.90
C TYR A 501 -6.93 30.52 6.55
N VAL A 502 -7.59 30.38 5.39
CA VAL A 502 -8.65 31.27 4.97
C VAL A 502 -10.01 30.65 5.33
N ASP A 503 -10.78 31.30 6.18
CA ASP A 503 -12.15 30.88 6.44
C ASP A 503 -13.05 31.14 5.21
N ARG A 504 -13.31 30.11 4.43
CA ARG A 504 -14.19 30.16 3.25
C ARG A 504 -15.66 30.12 3.60
N LYS A 505 -16.02 30.21 4.89
CA LYS A 505 -17.38 30.17 5.40
C LYS A 505 -18.16 28.94 4.96
N VAL A 506 -17.45 27.82 4.69
CA VAL A 506 -18.08 26.53 4.45
C VAL A 506 -18.60 26.01 5.79
N ARG A 507 -19.91 25.90 5.91
CA ARG A 507 -20.57 25.51 7.16
C ARG A 507 -21.67 24.52 6.85
N HIS A 508 -21.95 23.67 7.81
CA HIS A 508 -23.13 22.82 7.78
C HIS A 508 -24.40 23.66 7.92
N ILE A 509 -25.48 23.23 7.30
CA ILE A 509 -26.82 23.78 7.53
C ILE A 509 -27.18 23.60 9.00
N LYS A 510 -28.02 24.50 9.50
CA LYS A 510 -28.59 24.39 10.84
C LYS A 510 -30.03 23.86 10.76
N GLY A 511 -30.45 23.11 11.78
CA GLY A 511 -31.80 22.58 11.91
C GLY A 511 -32.01 21.25 11.16
N LYS A 512 -33.26 20.75 11.19
CA LYS A 512 -33.70 19.53 10.51
C LYS A 512 -34.03 19.84 9.06
N LYS A 513 -33.56 19.01 8.15
CA LYS A 513 -33.98 19.04 6.74
C LYS A 513 -34.43 17.63 6.35
N GLU A 514 -35.60 17.53 5.73
CA GLU A 514 -36.11 16.30 5.12
C GLU A 514 -35.83 16.37 3.61
N LEU A 515 -35.37 15.27 3.03
CA LEU A 515 -35.04 15.12 1.60
C LEU A 515 -36.02 14.14 0.96
#